data_0cbbde578f1a2bd0f8cba39280b9478b
#
_entry.id   0cbbde578f1a2bd0f8cba39280b9478b
#
_cell.length_a   1.000
_cell.length_b   1.000
_cell.length_c   1.000
_cell.angle_alpha   90.00
_cell.angle_beta   90.00
_cell.angle_gamma   90.00
#
_symmetry.space_group_name_H-M   'P 1'
#
loop_
_entity.id
_entity.type
_entity.pdbx_description
1 polymer ?
#
loop_
_entity_poly.entity_id
_entity_poly.type
_entity_poly.pdbx_seq_one_letter_code
_entity_poly.pdbx_strand_id
1 'polypeptide(L)'
;MNTAERNMFLICADPDVTRECIREIVSTGGQYQLPLAVSPEIARAMFPAHSPTVIFLHESAVQPEPADENLASAVALLTEWAPVVVAAAPEKQSQLAFLITSGAVDFVSRTDQFVPIVAGLLERRVRLAERAEGLIRFPGEELEGDFGEILRHEVNNPLTGILGNAELLLARRDRMPPTAIVRLQTIAELAVRLRDTVRRLSNAWESRHDHVRSA
;
A
#
# COMPACT_ATOMS: atom_id res chain seq x y z
N MET A 1 11.03 1.04 -22.91
CA MET A 1 11.01 1.01 -21.43
C MET A 1 9.88 1.89 -20.99
N ASN A 2 8.74 1.28 -20.63
CA ASN A 2 7.58 2.02 -20.14
C ASN A 2 7.86 2.28 -18.65
N THR A 3 8.37 3.46 -18.31
CA THR A 3 8.45 3.92 -16.92
C THR A 3 7.02 4.11 -16.47
N ALA A 4 6.48 3.20 -15.65
CA ALA A 4 5.20 3.40 -15.01
C ALA A 4 5.20 4.81 -14.40
N GLU A 5 4.26 5.64 -14.82
CA GLU A 5 4.14 7.01 -14.35
C GLU A 5 3.85 6.97 -12.86
N ARG A 6 4.78 7.46 -12.04
CA ARG A 6 4.70 7.44 -10.58
C ARG A 6 3.88 8.64 -10.13
N ASN A 7 2.60 8.44 -9.91
CA ASN A 7 1.67 9.49 -9.53
C ASN A 7 1.56 9.58 -8.00
N MET A 8 2.14 10.62 -7.39
CA MET A 8 1.85 11.03 -6.02
C MET A 8 0.73 12.06 -6.07
N PHE A 9 -0.49 11.68 -5.72
CA PHE A 9 -1.65 12.55 -5.79
C PHE A 9 -1.75 13.41 -4.52
N LEU A 10 -1.77 14.75 -4.66
CA LEU A 10 -1.85 15.65 -3.52
C LEU A 10 -3.25 16.28 -3.43
N ILE A 11 -3.97 16.02 -2.33
CA ILE A 11 -5.30 16.56 -2.04
C ILE A 11 -5.19 17.51 -0.86
N CYS A 12 -5.15 18.81 -1.14
CA CYS A 12 -4.95 19.86 -0.16
C CYS A 12 -5.60 21.18 -0.62
N ALA A 13 -6.42 21.79 0.24
CA ALA A 13 -7.00 23.09 -0.03
C ALA A 13 -6.14 24.27 0.47
N ASP A 14 -5.09 23.98 1.25
CA ASP A 14 -4.15 24.99 1.74
C ASP A 14 -2.99 25.16 0.74
N PRO A 15 -2.85 26.35 0.10
CA PRO A 15 -1.83 26.56 -0.92
C PRO A 15 -0.41 26.62 -0.36
N ASP A 16 -0.22 26.99 0.90
CA ASP A 16 1.10 27.07 1.51
C ASP A 16 1.62 25.68 1.85
N VAL A 17 0.77 24.83 2.43
CA VAL A 17 1.06 23.43 2.65
C VAL A 17 1.35 22.70 1.33
N THR A 18 0.53 22.95 0.29
CA THR A 18 0.74 22.36 -1.04
C THR A 18 2.10 22.73 -1.61
N ARG A 19 2.48 24.00 -1.54
CA ARG A 19 3.78 24.49 -2.04
C ARG A 19 4.95 23.87 -1.27
N GLU A 20 4.82 23.77 0.04
CA GLU A 20 5.84 23.18 0.88
C GLU A 20 6.00 21.68 0.61
N CYS A 21 4.90 20.92 0.50
CA CYS A 21 4.93 19.51 0.12
C CYS A 21 5.60 19.27 -1.24
N ILE A 22 5.25 20.07 -2.26
CA ILE A 22 5.88 19.97 -3.58
C ILE A 22 7.38 20.22 -3.48
N ARG A 23 7.80 21.27 -2.76
CA ARG A 23 9.23 21.59 -2.58
C ARG A 23 9.98 20.45 -1.93
N GLU A 24 9.42 19.88 -0.87
CA GLU A 24 10.03 18.79 -0.15
C GLU A 24 10.15 17.53 -1.01
N ILE A 25 9.07 17.13 -1.70
CA ILE A 25 9.07 15.97 -2.60
C ILE A 25 10.09 16.15 -3.74
N VAL A 26 10.14 17.33 -4.37
CA VAL A 26 11.11 17.61 -5.44
C VAL A 26 12.55 17.59 -4.94
N SER A 27 12.80 18.00 -3.69
CA SER A 27 14.13 17.99 -3.08
C SER A 27 14.71 16.59 -2.94
N THR A 28 13.89 15.55 -2.89
CA THR A 28 14.34 14.15 -2.79
C THR A 28 14.96 13.61 -4.09
N GLY A 29 14.82 14.35 -5.21
CA GLY A 29 15.41 14.00 -6.52
C GLY A 29 14.66 12.91 -7.29
N GLY A 30 13.52 12.44 -6.79
CA GLY A 30 12.65 11.48 -7.48
C GLY A 30 11.91 12.14 -8.65
N GLN A 31 11.69 11.39 -9.74
CA GLN A 31 10.84 11.83 -10.85
C GLN A 31 9.41 11.35 -10.60
N TYR A 32 8.56 12.25 -10.10
CA TYR A 32 7.17 11.97 -9.79
C TYR A 32 6.25 12.91 -10.58
N GLN A 33 5.10 12.42 -11.01
CA GLN A 33 3.99 13.28 -11.36
C GLN A 33 3.24 13.65 -10.07
N LEU A 34 2.88 14.92 -9.92
CA LEU A 34 2.24 15.46 -8.74
C LEU A 34 0.87 16.09 -9.11
N PRO A 35 -0.14 15.29 -9.49
CA PRO A 35 -1.49 15.81 -9.70
C PRO A 35 -2.03 16.41 -8.41
N LEU A 36 -2.71 17.58 -8.54
CA LEU A 36 -3.21 18.35 -7.41
C LEU A 36 -4.73 18.43 -7.45
N ALA A 37 -5.36 18.31 -6.30
CA ALA A 37 -6.79 18.57 -6.12
C ALA A 37 -7.04 19.32 -4.80
N VAL A 38 -8.09 20.11 -4.77
CA VAL A 38 -8.48 20.87 -3.57
C VAL A 38 -9.53 20.14 -2.72
N SER A 39 -10.10 19.05 -3.24
CA SER A 39 -11.04 18.20 -2.50
C SER A 39 -10.94 16.74 -2.95
N PRO A 40 -11.39 15.79 -2.12
CA PRO A 40 -11.46 14.37 -2.47
C PRO A 40 -12.33 14.08 -3.71
N GLU A 41 -13.42 14.81 -3.91
CA GLU A 41 -14.35 14.63 -5.03
C GLU A 41 -13.66 14.97 -6.36
N ILE A 42 -12.94 16.11 -6.39
CA ILE A 42 -12.18 16.55 -7.57
C ILE A 42 -11.07 15.51 -7.87
N ALA A 43 -10.36 15.06 -6.84
CA ALA A 43 -9.31 14.04 -7.00
C ALA A 43 -9.86 12.75 -7.62
N ARG A 44 -10.98 12.23 -7.12
CA ARG A 44 -11.62 11.02 -7.64
C ARG A 44 -12.04 11.13 -9.10
N ALA A 45 -12.49 12.29 -9.52
CA ALA A 45 -12.82 12.55 -10.93
C ALA A 45 -11.58 12.51 -11.85
N MET A 46 -10.38 12.75 -11.30
CA MET A 46 -9.11 12.72 -12.03
C MET A 46 -8.44 11.35 -12.06
N PHE A 47 -8.74 10.46 -11.12
CA PHE A 47 -8.08 9.13 -11.00
C PHE A 47 -8.17 8.24 -12.25
N PRO A 48 -9.27 8.20 -13.02
CA PRO A 48 -9.31 7.42 -14.26
C PRO A 48 -8.25 7.82 -15.30
N ALA A 49 -7.85 9.09 -15.31
CA ALA A 49 -6.82 9.62 -16.21
C ALA A 49 -5.41 9.60 -15.57
N HIS A 50 -5.34 9.63 -14.24
CA HIS A 50 -4.10 9.74 -13.46
C HIS A 50 -4.16 8.75 -12.30
N SER A 51 -4.02 7.45 -12.58
CA SER A 51 -4.03 6.41 -11.53
C SER A 51 -3.02 6.73 -10.43
N PRO A 52 -3.45 6.95 -9.18
CA PRO A 52 -2.52 7.26 -8.09
C PRO A 52 -1.72 6.04 -7.66
N THR A 53 -0.41 6.19 -7.45
CA THR A 53 0.43 5.20 -6.76
C THR A 53 0.31 5.37 -5.24
N VAL A 54 0.17 6.60 -4.79
CA VAL A 54 -0.07 6.99 -3.40
C VAL A 54 -0.84 8.31 -3.37
N ILE A 55 -1.66 8.50 -2.36
CA ILE A 55 -2.46 9.72 -2.17
C ILE A 55 -2.01 10.41 -0.87
N PHE A 56 -1.76 11.70 -0.94
CA PHE A 56 -1.68 12.58 0.22
C PHE A 56 -3.02 13.29 0.41
N LEU A 57 -3.57 13.25 1.61
CA LEU A 57 -4.75 14.01 2.01
C LEU A 57 -4.41 14.91 3.20
N HIS A 58 -4.54 16.21 3.01
CA HIS A 58 -4.51 17.19 4.08
C HIS A 58 -5.94 17.48 4.57
N GLU A 59 -6.15 17.60 5.88
CA GLU A 59 -7.49 17.81 6.45
C GLU A 59 -8.21 19.06 5.94
N SER A 60 -7.47 20.08 5.45
CA SER A 60 -8.08 21.30 4.87
C SER A 60 -8.89 21.02 3.61
N ALA A 61 -8.66 19.91 2.94
CA ALA A 61 -9.38 19.52 1.73
C ALA A 61 -10.74 18.87 2.03
N VAL A 62 -10.98 18.50 3.28
CA VAL A 62 -12.25 17.91 3.74
C VAL A 62 -13.07 19.01 4.39
N GLN A 63 -14.24 19.33 3.83
CA GLN A 63 -15.10 20.38 4.37
C GLN A 63 -15.56 20.04 5.78
N PRO A 64 -15.56 21.02 6.69
CA PRO A 64 -16.11 20.86 8.03
C PRO A 64 -17.65 20.88 7.96
N GLU A 65 -18.27 19.76 7.63
CA GLU A 65 -19.69 19.55 7.91
C GLU A 65 -19.88 18.98 9.31
N PRO A 66 -21.10 19.12 9.92
CA PRO A 66 -21.30 18.98 11.36
C PRO A 66 -21.08 17.56 11.95
N ALA A 67 -20.52 16.64 11.19
CA ALA A 67 -20.18 15.31 11.68
C ALA A 67 -18.69 15.04 11.46
N ASP A 68 -17.98 14.66 12.53
CA ASP A 68 -16.60 14.15 12.54
C ASP A 68 -16.37 12.91 11.64
N GLU A 69 -17.44 12.37 11.05
CA GLU A 69 -17.44 11.23 10.16
C GLU A 69 -16.82 11.51 8.77
N ASN A 70 -16.69 12.78 8.41
CA ASN A 70 -16.34 13.16 7.04
C ASN A 70 -14.90 12.81 6.66
N LEU A 71 -13.92 12.94 7.58
CA LEU A 71 -12.53 12.60 7.28
C LEU A 71 -12.36 11.09 7.11
N ALA A 72 -12.92 10.28 7.98
CA ALA A 72 -12.81 8.83 7.91
C ALA A 72 -13.50 8.27 6.65
N SER A 73 -14.67 8.80 6.30
CA SER A 73 -15.38 8.42 5.06
C SER A 73 -14.62 8.82 3.81
N ALA A 74 -14.08 10.04 3.76
CA ALA A 74 -13.27 10.50 2.64
C ALA A 74 -12.01 9.64 2.47
N VAL A 75 -11.31 9.33 3.56
CA VAL A 75 -10.12 8.48 3.55
C VAL A 75 -10.47 7.06 3.10
N ALA A 76 -11.56 6.47 3.61
CA ALA A 76 -11.99 5.14 3.22
C ALA A 76 -12.25 5.03 1.71
N LEU A 77 -12.92 6.00 1.12
CA LEU A 77 -13.16 6.07 -0.33
C LEU A 77 -11.87 6.23 -1.15
N LEU A 78 -10.88 6.96 -0.64
CA LEU A 78 -9.59 7.14 -1.31
C LEU A 78 -8.73 5.86 -1.24
N THR A 79 -8.84 5.08 -0.16
CA THR A 79 -8.09 3.81 0.00
C THR A 79 -8.50 2.73 -1.00
N GLU A 80 -9.66 2.86 -1.66
CA GLU A 80 -10.06 1.98 -2.77
C GLU A 80 -9.15 2.14 -4.01
N TRP A 81 -8.47 3.27 -4.15
CA TRP A 81 -7.62 3.59 -5.29
C TRP A 81 -6.13 3.41 -5.01
N ALA A 82 -5.67 3.85 -3.87
CA ALA A 82 -4.26 3.75 -3.48
C ALA A 82 -4.08 3.94 -1.96
N PRO A 83 -2.93 3.55 -1.38
CA PRO A 83 -2.60 3.87 0.00
C PRO A 83 -2.62 5.38 0.23
N VAL A 84 -3.11 5.80 1.41
CA VAL A 84 -3.31 7.20 1.74
C VAL A 84 -2.38 7.62 2.89
N VAL A 85 -1.68 8.73 2.71
CA VAL A 85 -0.97 9.45 3.80
C VAL A 85 -1.84 10.62 4.22
N VAL A 86 -2.33 10.63 5.46
CA VAL A 86 -3.24 11.67 5.98
C VAL A 86 -2.49 12.58 6.93
N ALA A 87 -2.55 13.90 6.69
CA ALA A 87 -2.11 14.91 7.66
C ALA A 87 -3.31 15.61 8.26
N ALA A 88 -3.53 15.44 9.57
CA ALA A 88 -4.66 16.02 10.29
C ALA A 88 -4.31 16.32 11.76
N ALA A 89 -5.22 17.00 12.46
CA ALA A 89 -5.09 17.25 13.89
C ALA A 89 -5.02 15.91 14.67
N PRO A 90 -4.22 15.85 15.76
CA PRO A 90 -3.99 14.60 16.51
C PRO A 90 -5.26 13.91 16.98
N GLU A 91 -6.28 14.69 17.31
CA GLU A 91 -7.58 14.23 17.84
C GLU A 91 -8.33 13.35 16.82
N LYS A 92 -8.04 13.53 15.52
CA LYS A 92 -8.67 12.78 14.44
C LYS A 92 -8.06 11.39 14.20
N GLN A 93 -6.94 11.08 14.84
CA GLN A 93 -6.25 9.79 14.67
C GLN A 93 -7.13 8.60 15.05
N SER A 94 -7.91 8.73 16.14
CA SER A 94 -8.77 7.66 16.62
C SER A 94 -9.85 7.25 15.61
N GLN A 95 -10.36 8.20 14.83
CA GLN A 95 -11.36 7.96 13.78
C GLN A 95 -10.80 7.09 12.63
N LEU A 96 -9.49 7.14 12.42
CA LEU A 96 -8.78 6.41 11.38
C LEU A 96 -8.12 5.12 11.87
N ALA A 97 -8.29 4.76 13.14
CA ALA A 97 -7.57 3.66 13.78
C ALA A 97 -7.68 2.33 13.03
N PHE A 98 -8.87 1.99 12.51
CA PHE A 98 -9.08 0.77 11.73
C PHE A 98 -8.30 0.80 10.41
N LEU A 99 -8.33 1.90 9.66
CA LEU A 99 -7.64 2.07 8.39
C LEU A 99 -6.11 2.11 8.57
N ILE A 100 -5.63 2.69 9.66
CA ILE A 100 -4.21 2.67 10.04
C ILE A 100 -3.78 1.24 10.36
N THR A 101 -4.57 0.51 11.14
CA THR A 101 -4.25 -0.88 11.53
C THR A 101 -4.27 -1.84 10.34
N SER A 102 -5.12 -1.60 9.33
CA SER A 102 -5.14 -2.38 8.09
C SER A 102 -3.92 -2.11 7.19
N GLY A 103 -3.13 -1.07 7.47
CA GLY A 103 -1.99 -0.66 6.65
C GLY A 103 -2.36 0.16 5.41
N ALA A 104 -3.63 0.46 5.20
CA ALA A 104 -4.10 1.27 4.07
C ALA A 104 -3.78 2.76 4.25
N VAL A 105 -3.62 3.21 5.51
CA VAL A 105 -3.42 4.62 5.87
C VAL A 105 -2.19 4.80 6.75
N ASP A 106 -1.35 5.78 6.41
CA ASP A 106 -0.35 6.36 7.31
C ASP A 106 -0.89 7.70 7.84
N PHE A 107 -0.93 7.86 9.16
CA PHE A 107 -1.38 9.08 9.81
C PHE A 107 -0.18 9.92 10.26
N VAL A 108 -0.19 11.21 9.91
CA VAL A 108 0.78 12.20 10.36
C VAL A 108 0.03 13.27 11.14
N SER A 109 0.43 13.47 12.40
CA SER A 109 -0.10 14.57 13.20
C SER A 109 0.38 15.90 12.64
N ARG A 110 -0.54 16.83 12.40
CA ARG A 110 -0.23 18.19 11.92
C ARG A 110 0.45 18.99 13.03
N THR A 111 1.77 19.04 12.96
CA THR A 111 2.67 19.85 13.80
C THR A 111 3.47 20.78 12.90
N ASP A 112 4.30 21.66 13.48
CA ASP A 112 5.06 22.65 12.73
C ASP A 112 6.04 22.06 11.68
N GLN A 113 6.38 20.78 11.77
CA GLN A 113 7.33 20.10 10.86
C GLN A 113 6.78 18.78 10.29
N PHE A 114 5.51 18.71 9.97
CA PHE A 114 4.91 17.47 9.46
C PHE A 114 5.25 17.19 7.98
N VAL A 115 5.53 18.21 7.19
CA VAL A 115 5.74 18.08 5.73
C VAL A 115 6.89 17.15 5.35
N PRO A 116 8.10 17.21 5.97
CA PRO A 116 9.16 16.24 5.69
C PRO A 116 8.77 14.80 6.00
N ILE A 117 7.95 14.58 7.05
CA ILE A 117 7.46 13.25 7.41
C ILE A 117 6.50 12.74 6.32
N VAL A 118 5.59 13.59 5.86
CA VAL A 118 4.68 13.28 4.75
C VAL A 118 5.46 12.90 3.50
N ALA A 119 6.43 13.71 3.09
CA ALA A 119 7.25 13.43 1.90
C ALA A 119 7.97 12.08 2.01
N GLY A 120 8.60 11.79 3.15
CA GLY A 120 9.25 10.50 3.41
C GLY A 120 8.29 9.30 3.36
N LEU A 121 7.06 9.44 3.86
CA LEU A 121 6.05 8.39 3.80
C LEU A 121 5.53 8.18 2.37
N LEU A 122 5.29 9.25 1.61
CA LEU A 122 4.89 9.17 0.21
C LEU A 122 5.94 8.42 -0.61
N GLU A 123 7.22 8.78 -0.48
CA GLU A 123 8.31 8.06 -1.15
C GLU A 123 8.41 6.60 -0.74
N ARG A 124 8.27 6.32 0.57
CA ARG A 124 8.26 4.95 1.06
C ARG A 124 7.15 4.13 0.40
N ARG A 125 5.93 4.68 0.25
CA ARG A 125 4.80 4.02 -0.39
C ARG A 125 5.06 3.77 -1.88
N VAL A 126 5.60 4.73 -2.60
CA VAL A 126 5.99 4.53 -4.01
C VAL A 126 7.04 3.43 -4.14
N ARG A 127 8.09 3.44 -3.32
CA ARG A 127 9.10 2.36 -3.32
C ARG A 127 8.53 0.99 -2.97
N LEU A 128 7.51 0.92 -2.12
CA LEU A 128 6.83 -0.35 -1.82
C LEU A 128 6.00 -0.83 -3.02
N ALA A 129 5.30 0.08 -3.71
CA ALA A 129 4.57 -0.23 -4.92
C ALA A 129 5.51 -0.73 -6.03
N GLU A 130 6.64 -0.07 -6.25
CA GLU A 130 7.68 -0.49 -7.21
C GLU A 130 8.21 -1.90 -6.92
N ARG A 131 8.46 -2.19 -5.66
CA ARG A 131 8.89 -3.54 -5.25
C ARG A 131 7.81 -4.57 -5.51
N ALA A 132 6.55 -4.24 -5.22
CA ALA A 132 5.42 -5.12 -5.50
C ALA A 132 5.25 -5.34 -7.02
N GLU A 133 5.35 -4.29 -7.84
CA GLU A 133 5.33 -4.40 -9.30
C GLU A 133 6.54 -5.16 -9.85
N GLY A 134 7.73 -4.97 -9.26
CA GLY A 134 8.92 -5.74 -9.60
C GLY A 134 8.80 -7.21 -9.26
N LEU A 135 8.06 -7.55 -8.19
CA LEU A 135 7.74 -8.94 -7.81
C LEU A 135 6.64 -9.54 -8.71
N ILE A 136 5.77 -8.71 -9.31
CA ILE A 136 4.67 -9.14 -10.19
C ILE A 136 5.03 -8.96 -11.67
N ARG A 137 6.24 -8.49 -12.01
CA ARG A 137 6.71 -8.55 -13.41
C ARG A 137 6.85 -10.00 -13.82
N PHE A 138 5.74 -10.57 -14.25
CA PHE A 138 5.78 -11.74 -15.11
C PHE A 138 6.50 -11.31 -16.40
N PRO A 139 7.59 -11.95 -16.80
CA PRO A 139 8.19 -11.72 -18.11
C PRO A 139 7.09 -11.95 -19.15
N GLY A 140 6.72 -10.91 -19.90
CA GLY A 140 5.69 -11.02 -20.93
C GLY A 140 6.13 -12.01 -22.01
N GLU A 141 5.18 -12.75 -22.52
CA GLU A 141 5.19 -13.55 -23.75
C GLU A 141 6.02 -14.85 -23.84
N GLU A 142 6.92 -15.18 -22.88
CA GLU A 142 7.61 -16.49 -22.89
C GLU A 142 7.07 -17.49 -21.84
N LEU A 143 5.93 -17.18 -21.22
CA LEU A 143 5.39 -17.88 -20.04
C LEU A 143 4.44 -19.05 -20.34
N GLU A 144 4.41 -19.58 -21.54
CA GLU A 144 3.54 -20.74 -21.82
C GLU A 144 3.97 -22.05 -21.12
N GLY A 145 5.20 -22.12 -20.58
CA GLY A 145 5.74 -23.32 -19.92
C GLY A 145 5.93 -23.24 -18.40
N ASP A 146 6.18 -22.06 -17.82
CA ASP A 146 6.79 -21.95 -16.48
C ASP A 146 6.00 -21.12 -15.46
N PHE A 147 4.74 -20.71 -15.76
CA PHE A 147 3.95 -19.87 -14.85
C PHE A 147 3.78 -20.50 -13.45
N GLY A 148 3.55 -21.81 -13.39
CA GLY A 148 3.40 -22.52 -12.13
C GLY A 148 4.69 -22.49 -11.27
N GLU A 149 5.85 -22.59 -11.91
CA GLU A 149 7.15 -22.54 -11.25
C GLU A 149 7.49 -21.13 -10.78
N ILE A 150 7.28 -20.12 -11.63
CA ILE A 150 7.46 -18.71 -11.30
C ILE A 150 6.55 -18.31 -10.15
N LEU A 151 5.25 -18.62 -10.21
CA LEU A 151 4.30 -18.34 -9.15
C LEU A 151 4.74 -18.98 -7.83
N ARG A 152 5.25 -20.20 -7.88
CA ARG A 152 5.75 -20.93 -6.72
C ARG A 152 6.97 -20.23 -6.11
N HIS A 153 7.93 -19.82 -6.93
CA HIS A 153 9.14 -19.13 -6.46
C HIS A 153 8.85 -17.72 -5.93
N GLU A 154 8.12 -16.91 -6.69
CA GLU A 154 7.84 -15.52 -6.34
C GLU A 154 6.94 -15.36 -5.11
N VAL A 155 6.05 -16.32 -4.84
CA VAL A 155 5.17 -16.26 -3.66
C VAL A 155 5.77 -17.02 -2.47
N ASN A 156 6.45 -18.17 -2.67
CA ASN A 156 7.01 -18.92 -1.56
C ASN A 156 8.17 -18.18 -0.87
N ASN A 157 8.97 -17.40 -1.61
CA ASN A 157 10.07 -16.64 -1.03
C ASN A 157 9.59 -15.64 0.06
N PRO A 158 8.65 -14.71 -0.24
CA PRO A 158 8.12 -13.82 0.79
C PRO A 158 7.36 -14.55 1.90
N LEU A 159 6.63 -15.63 1.59
CA LEU A 159 5.93 -16.42 2.60
C LEU A 159 6.89 -17.11 3.56
N THR A 160 8.01 -17.63 3.06
CA THR A 160 9.07 -18.20 3.90
C THR A 160 9.65 -17.14 4.83
N GLY A 161 9.87 -15.91 4.32
CA GLY A 161 10.30 -14.79 5.14
C GLY A 161 9.29 -14.40 6.22
N ILE A 162 8.00 -14.34 5.88
CA ILE A 162 6.92 -14.02 6.84
C ILE A 162 6.83 -15.12 7.92
N LEU A 163 6.82 -16.38 7.52
CA LEU A 163 6.73 -17.52 8.43
C LEU A 163 7.95 -17.57 9.36
N GLY A 164 9.15 -17.47 8.81
CA GLY A 164 10.39 -17.48 9.60
C GLY A 164 10.45 -16.35 10.64
N ASN A 165 10.05 -15.13 10.27
CA ASN A 165 9.98 -14.01 11.21
C ASN A 165 8.90 -14.21 12.28
N ALA A 166 7.73 -14.74 11.93
CA ALA A 166 6.68 -15.06 12.90
C ALA A 166 7.16 -16.14 13.89
N GLU A 167 7.81 -17.20 13.42
CA GLU A 167 8.37 -18.28 14.26
C GLU A 167 9.49 -17.79 15.18
N LEU A 168 10.41 -16.95 14.68
CA LEU A 168 11.47 -16.34 15.48
C LEU A 168 10.92 -15.45 16.62
N LEU A 169 9.84 -14.73 16.35
CA LEU A 169 9.16 -13.94 17.37
C LEU A 169 8.42 -14.85 18.36
N LEU A 170 7.72 -15.87 17.90
CA LEU A 170 7.03 -16.85 18.74
C LEU A 170 7.99 -17.67 19.63
N ALA A 171 9.24 -17.88 19.20
CA ALA A 171 10.27 -18.48 20.03
C ALA A 171 10.64 -17.66 21.28
N ARG A 172 10.32 -16.35 21.27
CA ARG A 172 10.51 -15.40 22.38
C ARG A 172 9.20 -14.98 23.05
N ARG A 173 8.16 -15.83 22.97
CA ARG A 173 6.80 -15.55 23.45
C ARG A 173 6.71 -15.14 24.93
N ASP A 174 7.64 -15.59 25.77
CA ASP A 174 7.76 -15.24 27.19
C ASP A 174 7.98 -13.74 27.45
N ARG A 175 8.41 -12.98 26.43
CA ARG A 175 8.64 -11.54 26.49
C ARG A 175 7.58 -10.72 25.76
N MET A 176 6.46 -11.33 25.37
CA MET A 176 5.46 -10.70 24.52
C MET A 176 4.08 -10.69 25.19
N PRO A 177 3.26 -9.64 24.91
CA PRO A 177 1.88 -9.62 25.35
C PRO A 177 1.06 -10.79 24.74
N PRO A 178 0.11 -11.40 25.48
CA PRO A 178 -0.70 -12.53 24.96
C PRO A 178 -1.40 -12.21 23.63
N THR A 179 -1.86 -10.97 23.45
CA THR A 179 -2.51 -10.54 22.21
C THR A 179 -1.56 -10.54 21.01
N ALA A 180 -0.27 -10.24 21.21
CA ALA A 180 0.73 -10.27 20.16
C ALA A 180 1.06 -11.73 19.77
N ILE A 181 1.11 -12.63 20.73
CA ILE A 181 1.31 -14.07 20.49
C ILE A 181 0.20 -14.62 19.60
N VAL A 182 -1.07 -14.36 19.94
CA VAL A 182 -2.22 -14.81 19.15
C VAL A 182 -2.15 -14.27 17.71
N ARG A 183 -1.83 -12.99 17.53
CA ARG A 183 -1.69 -12.39 16.19
C ARG A 183 -0.56 -13.03 15.38
N LEU A 184 0.58 -13.31 15.99
CA LEU A 184 1.71 -13.96 15.31
C LEU A 184 1.39 -15.41 14.93
N GLN A 185 0.66 -16.13 15.78
CA GLN A 185 0.15 -17.47 15.46
C GLN A 185 -0.78 -17.42 14.24
N THR A 186 -1.72 -16.47 14.22
CA THR A 186 -2.61 -16.26 13.08
C THR A 186 -1.83 -15.93 11.80
N ILE A 187 -0.81 -15.08 11.87
CA ILE A 187 0.05 -14.75 10.72
C ILE A 187 0.77 -15.99 10.20
N ALA A 188 1.36 -16.79 11.09
CA ALA A 188 2.03 -18.04 10.72
C ALA A 188 1.06 -19.04 10.05
N GLU A 189 -0.13 -19.22 10.62
CA GLU A 189 -1.15 -20.09 10.05
C GLU A 189 -1.62 -19.64 8.67
N LEU A 190 -1.84 -18.32 8.48
CA LEU A 190 -2.25 -17.75 7.20
C LEU A 190 -1.14 -17.89 6.15
N ALA A 191 0.13 -17.70 6.53
CA ALA A 191 1.26 -17.90 5.63
C ALA A 191 1.37 -19.35 5.15
N VAL A 192 1.17 -20.32 6.04
CA VAL A 192 1.15 -21.74 5.68
C VAL A 192 -0.01 -22.06 4.73
N ARG A 193 -1.23 -21.59 5.04
CA ARG A 193 -2.41 -21.79 4.18
C ARG A 193 -2.21 -21.19 2.79
N LEU A 194 -1.63 -19.99 2.71
CA LEU A 194 -1.37 -19.33 1.44
C LEU A 194 -0.33 -20.10 0.62
N ARG A 195 0.75 -20.58 1.24
CA ARG A 195 1.75 -21.44 0.59
C ARG A 195 1.13 -22.72 0.01
N ASP A 196 0.24 -23.37 0.75
CA ASP A 196 -0.43 -24.58 0.29
C ASP A 196 -1.43 -24.28 -0.84
N THR A 197 -2.05 -23.11 -0.84
CA THR A 197 -2.94 -22.65 -1.92
C THR A 197 -2.14 -22.38 -3.20
N VAL A 198 -1.03 -21.67 -3.11
CA VAL A 198 -0.13 -21.40 -4.24
C VAL A 198 0.36 -22.72 -4.85
N ARG A 199 0.79 -23.67 -4.03
CA ARG A 199 1.22 -25.00 -4.50
C ARG A 199 0.12 -25.73 -5.26
N ARG A 200 -1.13 -25.70 -4.77
CA ARG A 200 -2.27 -26.32 -5.46
C ARG A 200 -2.58 -25.63 -6.79
N LEU A 201 -2.49 -24.29 -6.83
CA LEU A 201 -2.71 -23.52 -8.07
C LEU A 201 -1.63 -23.80 -9.10
N SER A 202 -0.35 -23.85 -8.68
CA SER A 202 0.76 -24.19 -9.57
C SER A 202 0.58 -25.60 -10.17
N ASN A 203 0.28 -26.59 -9.34
CA ASN A 203 0.07 -27.95 -9.82
C ASN A 203 -1.15 -28.08 -10.76
N ALA A 204 -2.24 -27.35 -10.48
CA ALA A 204 -3.41 -27.33 -11.35
C ALA A 204 -3.13 -26.64 -12.68
N TRP A 205 -2.25 -25.63 -12.70
CA TRP A 205 -1.79 -24.99 -13.92
C TRP A 205 -0.93 -25.94 -14.77
N GLU A 206 0.08 -26.55 -14.18
CA GLU A 206 0.95 -27.51 -14.83
C GLU A 206 0.15 -28.65 -15.48
N SER A 207 -0.80 -29.25 -14.73
CA SER A 207 -1.64 -30.33 -15.22
C SER A 207 -2.52 -29.93 -16.43
N ARG A 208 -2.96 -28.69 -16.53
CA ARG A 208 -3.73 -28.19 -17.69
C ARG A 208 -2.86 -28.02 -18.92
N HIS A 209 -1.62 -27.55 -18.75
CA HIS A 209 -0.71 -27.30 -19.88
C HIS A 209 -0.12 -28.58 -20.45
N ASP A 210 0.13 -29.59 -19.63
CA ASP A 210 0.58 -30.92 -20.08
C ASP A 210 -0.46 -31.62 -20.96
N HIS A 211 -1.77 -31.43 -20.68
CA HIS A 211 -2.86 -31.98 -21.48
C HIS A 211 -2.97 -31.30 -22.86
N VAL A 212 -2.66 -30.01 -22.96
CA VAL A 212 -2.69 -29.25 -24.22
C VAL A 212 -1.49 -29.56 -25.11
N ARG A 213 -0.35 -29.94 -24.54
CA ARG A 213 0.86 -30.35 -25.30
C ARG A 213 0.81 -31.78 -25.81
N SER A 214 -0.09 -32.60 -25.28
CA SER A 214 -0.23 -34.01 -25.62
C SER A 214 -1.37 -34.32 -26.60
N ALA A 215 -2.11 -33.29 -27.06
CA ALA A 215 -3.21 -33.35 -28.01
C ALA A 215 -2.82 -32.70 -29.33
#